data_b06101f6d8a38e0932c0f98af8060409
#
_entry.id   b06101f6d8a38e0932c0f98af8060409
#
_cell.length_a   1.000
_cell.length_b   1.000
_cell.length_c   1.000
_cell.angle_alpha   90.00
_cell.angle_beta   90.00
_cell.angle_gamma   90.00
#
_symmetry.space_group_name_H-M   'P 1'
#
loop_
_entity.id
_entity.type
_entity.pdbx_description
1 polymer ?
#
loop_
_entity_poly.entity_id
_entity_poly.type
_entity_poly.pdbx_seq_one_letter_code
_entity_poly.pdbx_strand_id
1 'polypeptide(L)'
;MANFDDLQGAVAQFGANNKVIFDDTGMPSIMVAVPKAKYSDVITGGTDETLPFWIMDGEEKSVIYVSKFLNIVENDRAYSLGGYLPRNYINFDQSVAACKKKGAGWHLNQTGIFAYLNLLSQKMGTVPHGNTNYGKDYYHPYERGTMPQGETQRTLTGSGQPTWYHNHD
;
A
#
# COMPACT_ATOMS: atom_id res chain seq x y z
N MET A 1 26.71 0.00 -7.46
CA MET A 1 25.53 -0.29 -6.62
C MET A 1 25.00 1.04 -6.14
N ALA A 2 23.69 1.29 -6.31
CA ALA A 2 23.09 2.47 -5.70
C ALA A 2 23.13 2.32 -4.18
N ASN A 3 23.51 3.38 -3.47
CA ASN A 3 23.47 3.39 -2.01
C ASN A 3 22.05 3.77 -1.58
N PHE A 4 21.34 2.83 -0.94
CA PHE A 4 19.97 3.05 -0.46
C PHE A 4 19.90 3.37 1.04
N ASP A 5 21.03 3.56 1.73
CA ASP A 5 21.04 3.87 3.17
C ASP A 5 20.37 5.22 3.43
N ASP A 6 20.64 6.21 2.58
CA ASP A 6 20.00 7.52 2.66
C ASP A 6 18.48 7.44 2.40
N LEU A 7 18.04 6.52 1.55
CA LEU A 7 16.62 6.29 1.27
C LEU A 7 15.89 5.76 2.51
N GLN A 8 16.47 4.82 3.25
CA GLN A 8 15.87 4.32 4.49
C GLN A 8 15.72 5.43 5.54
N GLY A 9 16.76 6.26 5.69
CA GLY A 9 16.73 7.40 6.59
C GLY A 9 15.66 8.43 6.21
N ALA A 10 15.58 8.78 4.94
CA ALA A 10 14.57 9.70 4.43
C ALA A 10 13.14 9.16 4.61
N VAL A 11 12.91 7.89 4.28
CA VAL A 11 11.58 7.25 4.41
C VAL A 11 11.14 7.16 5.87
N ALA A 12 12.05 6.90 6.81
CA ALA A 12 11.73 6.84 8.24
C ALA A 12 11.29 8.20 8.81
N GLN A 13 11.72 9.31 8.22
CA GLN A 13 11.30 10.66 8.63
C GLN A 13 9.82 10.95 8.29
N PHE A 14 9.25 10.26 7.31
CA PHE A 14 7.82 10.37 6.98
C PHE A 14 6.89 9.54 7.86
N GLY A 15 7.36 9.05 8.97
CA GLY A 15 6.59 8.29 9.96
C GLY A 15 7.20 6.92 10.27
N ALA A 16 7.12 6.52 11.54
CA ALA A 16 7.78 5.33 12.08
C ALA A 16 7.38 4.02 11.39
N ASN A 17 6.18 3.97 10.79
CA ASN A 17 5.66 2.79 10.10
C ASN A 17 6.10 2.69 8.63
N ASN A 18 6.72 3.75 8.07
CA ASN A 18 7.24 3.68 6.71
C ASN A 18 8.58 2.94 6.71
N LYS A 19 8.70 1.97 5.83
CA LYS A 19 9.86 1.08 5.71
C LYS A 19 10.29 0.96 4.25
N VAL A 20 11.58 0.78 4.03
CA VAL A 20 12.10 0.35 2.74
C VAL A 20 12.38 -1.14 2.83
N ILE A 21 11.73 -1.92 1.98
CA ILE A 21 11.92 -3.36 1.88
C ILE A 21 12.55 -3.66 0.51
N PHE A 22 13.61 -4.44 0.53
CA PHE A 22 14.34 -4.81 -0.68
C PHE A 22 13.86 -6.17 -1.20
N ASP A 23 13.82 -6.31 -2.50
CA ASP A 23 13.60 -7.61 -3.13
C ASP A 23 14.90 -8.44 -3.20
N ASP A 24 14.83 -9.63 -3.80
CA ASP A 24 15.98 -10.54 -3.94
C ASP A 24 17.11 -10.00 -4.86
N THR A 25 16.85 -8.94 -5.61
CA THR A 25 17.85 -8.23 -6.43
C THR A 25 18.41 -6.98 -5.75
N GLY A 26 17.93 -6.65 -4.55
CA GLY A 26 18.34 -5.44 -3.84
C GLY A 26 17.63 -4.16 -4.30
N MET A 27 16.51 -4.28 -5.03
CA MET A 27 15.70 -3.13 -5.43
C MET A 27 14.66 -2.79 -4.36
N PRO A 28 14.51 -1.48 -4.02
CA PRO A 28 13.65 -1.05 -2.92
C PRO A 28 12.17 -0.99 -3.29
N SER A 29 11.33 -1.16 -2.28
CA SER A 29 9.92 -0.75 -2.26
C SER A 29 9.62 0.00 -0.98
N ILE A 30 8.88 1.09 -1.07
CA ILE A 30 8.43 1.85 0.11
C ILE A 30 7.13 1.20 0.59
N MET A 31 7.16 0.71 1.82
CA MET A 31 6.09 -0.09 2.41
C MET A 31 5.63 0.55 3.72
N VAL A 32 4.41 0.26 4.11
CA VAL A 32 3.88 0.58 5.44
C VAL A 32 3.87 -0.69 6.26
N ALA A 33 4.53 -0.66 7.41
CA ALA A 33 4.49 -1.74 8.38
C ALA A 33 3.16 -1.71 9.13
N VAL A 34 2.41 -2.79 9.05
CA VAL A 34 1.12 -2.95 9.72
C VAL A 34 1.30 -4.00 10.83
N PRO A 35 1.33 -3.57 12.10
CA PRO A 35 1.47 -4.49 13.23
C PRO A 35 0.31 -5.48 13.30
N LYS A 36 0.58 -6.64 13.88
CA LYS A 36 -0.44 -7.64 14.19
C LYS A 36 -1.60 -7.01 14.94
N ALA A 37 -2.82 -7.38 14.53
CA ALA A 37 -4.04 -6.89 15.13
C ALA A 37 -5.01 -8.02 15.47
N LYS A 38 -5.83 -7.76 16.47
CA LYS A 38 -6.92 -8.62 16.94
C LYS A 38 -8.26 -8.11 16.42
N TYR A 39 -9.29 -8.94 16.50
CA TYR A 39 -10.65 -8.49 16.18
C TYR A 39 -11.09 -7.32 17.07
N SER A 40 -10.76 -7.35 18.37
CA SER A 40 -11.08 -6.27 19.33
C SER A 40 -10.42 -4.93 18.99
N ASP A 41 -9.33 -4.93 18.21
CA ASP A 41 -8.64 -3.71 17.81
C ASP A 41 -9.46 -2.87 16.81
N VAL A 42 -10.31 -3.50 16.00
CA VAL A 42 -11.03 -2.83 14.91
C VAL A 42 -12.55 -3.04 14.92
N ILE A 43 -13.06 -4.00 15.69
CA ILE A 43 -14.48 -4.33 15.77
C ILE A 43 -14.93 -4.17 17.23
N THR A 44 -15.93 -3.33 17.47
CA THR A 44 -16.55 -3.19 18.80
C THR A 44 -17.17 -4.53 19.24
N GLY A 45 -16.75 -5.05 20.39
CA GLY A 45 -17.16 -6.38 20.88
C GLY A 45 -16.45 -7.56 20.19
N GLY A 46 -15.41 -7.30 19.40
CA GLY A 46 -14.58 -8.34 18.82
C GLY A 46 -13.80 -9.13 19.87
N THR A 47 -13.40 -10.36 19.51
CA THR A 47 -12.58 -11.25 20.36
C THR A 47 -11.11 -10.78 20.40
N ASP A 48 -10.36 -11.34 21.35
CA ASP A 48 -8.90 -11.11 21.44
C ASP A 48 -8.08 -12.06 20.54
N GLU A 49 -8.73 -12.74 19.64
CA GLU A 49 -8.06 -13.57 18.63
C GLU A 49 -7.37 -12.71 17.58
N THR A 50 -6.22 -13.18 17.11
CA THR A 50 -5.50 -12.53 16.01
C THR A 50 -6.31 -12.64 14.72
N LEU A 51 -6.37 -11.55 13.97
CA LEU A 51 -6.98 -11.55 12.65
C LEU A 51 -6.22 -12.51 11.71
N PRO A 52 -6.91 -13.30 10.88
CA PRO A 52 -6.30 -14.38 10.09
C PRO A 52 -5.25 -13.90 9.09
N PHE A 53 -5.23 -12.61 8.76
CA PHE A 53 -4.29 -12.01 7.80
C PHE A 53 -2.84 -11.98 8.30
N TRP A 54 -2.61 -12.16 9.60
CA TRP A 54 -1.29 -12.31 10.20
C TRP A 54 -0.90 -13.76 10.43
N ILE A 55 -1.74 -14.73 10.05
CA ILE A 55 -1.43 -16.15 10.14
C ILE A 55 -1.08 -16.66 8.74
N MET A 56 0.20 -16.91 8.49
CA MET A 56 0.73 -17.37 7.21
C MET A 56 1.40 -18.71 7.38
N ASP A 57 0.98 -19.70 6.61
CA ASP A 57 1.48 -21.08 6.71
C ASP A 57 1.42 -21.68 8.13
N GLY A 58 0.38 -21.31 8.88
CA GLY A 58 0.18 -21.73 10.27
C GLY A 58 1.01 -20.96 11.30
N GLU A 59 1.84 -20.02 10.88
CA GLU A 59 2.63 -19.15 11.76
C GLU A 59 2.04 -17.76 11.90
N GLU A 60 1.99 -17.27 13.13
CA GLU A 60 1.54 -15.92 13.43
C GLU A 60 2.68 -14.92 13.21
N LYS A 61 2.49 -13.97 12.31
CA LYS A 61 3.45 -12.89 12.03
C LYS A 61 3.16 -11.68 12.90
N SER A 62 4.20 -11.04 13.42
CA SER A 62 4.08 -9.83 14.24
C SER A 62 3.79 -8.56 13.43
N VAL A 63 4.12 -8.59 12.14
CA VAL A 63 3.96 -7.45 11.22
C VAL A 63 3.78 -7.97 9.80
N ILE A 64 2.96 -7.27 9.02
CA ILE A 64 2.89 -7.41 7.56
C ILE A 64 3.25 -6.06 6.94
N TYR A 65 3.65 -6.09 5.67
CA TYR A 65 4.03 -4.88 4.94
C TYR A 65 3.10 -4.69 3.76
N VAL A 66 2.52 -3.50 3.65
CA VAL A 66 1.63 -3.12 2.55
C VAL A 66 2.30 -2.03 1.73
N SER A 67 2.18 -2.09 0.41
CA SER A 67 2.71 -1.05 -0.48
C SER A 67 2.16 0.33 -0.10
N LYS A 68 3.05 1.31 0.11
CA LYS A 68 2.64 2.69 0.37
C LYS A 68 2.04 3.34 -0.87
N PHE A 69 2.56 3.01 -2.05
CA PHE A 69 2.14 3.56 -3.34
C PHE A 69 1.58 2.46 -4.24
N LEU A 70 0.72 2.84 -5.16
CA LEU A 70 0.32 1.96 -6.26
C LEU A 70 1.57 1.58 -7.07
N ASN A 71 1.69 0.30 -7.40
CA ASN A 71 2.95 -0.23 -7.91
C ASN A 71 3.19 0.12 -9.38
N ILE A 72 4.43 0.43 -9.68
CA ILE A 72 4.98 0.32 -11.03
C ILE A 72 5.42 -1.12 -11.31
N VAL A 73 5.64 -1.47 -12.56
CA VAL A 73 6.24 -2.74 -12.95
C VAL A 73 7.47 -2.45 -13.81
N GLU A 74 8.63 -2.85 -13.30
CA GLU A 74 9.93 -2.71 -13.97
C GLU A 74 10.60 -4.07 -14.01
N ASN A 75 11.08 -4.49 -15.19
CA ASN A 75 11.66 -5.82 -15.41
C ASN A 75 10.77 -6.97 -14.91
N ASP A 76 9.46 -6.85 -15.13
CA ASP A 76 8.38 -7.75 -14.67
C ASP A 76 8.30 -7.89 -13.14
N ARG A 77 8.77 -6.95 -12.37
CA ARG A 77 8.70 -6.90 -10.89
C ARG A 77 7.91 -5.70 -10.43
N ALA A 78 7.07 -5.87 -9.43
CA ALA A 78 6.21 -4.81 -8.89
C ALA A 78 6.92 -4.03 -7.78
N TYR A 79 7.01 -2.71 -7.90
CA TYR A 79 7.65 -1.84 -6.90
C TYR A 79 6.73 -0.74 -6.43
N SER A 80 6.69 -0.53 -5.11
CA SER A 80 6.00 0.58 -4.47
C SER A 80 6.93 1.78 -4.40
N LEU A 81 6.83 2.69 -5.37
CA LEU A 81 7.65 3.89 -5.45
C LEU A 81 6.78 5.10 -5.73
N GLY A 82 6.96 6.18 -4.96
CA GLY A 82 6.26 7.44 -5.17
C GLY A 82 6.77 8.22 -6.38
N GLY A 83 5.93 9.08 -6.95
CA GLY A 83 6.31 9.95 -8.05
C GLY A 83 6.27 9.32 -9.45
N TYR A 84 5.87 8.05 -9.54
CA TYR A 84 5.75 7.32 -10.81
C TYR A 84 4.30 7.02 -11.15
N LEU A 85 4.00 6.92 -12.45
CA LEU A 85 2.70 6.43 -12.91
C LEU A 85 2.55 4.95 -12.54
N PRO A 86 1.46 4.58 -11.85
CA PRO A 86 1.16 3.18 -11.55
C PRO A 86 1.02 2.37 -12.85
N ARG A 87 1.38 1.10 -12.80
CA ARG A 87 1.20 0.19 -13.93
C ARG A 87 -0.28 0.04 -14.24
N ASN A 88 -0.67 0.38 -15.45
CA ASN A 88 -1.99 0.11 -16.04
C ASN A 88 -1.89 -0.99 -17.11
N TYR A 89 -3.01 -1.39 -17.71
CA TYR A 89 -3.09 -2.45 -18.72
C TYR A 89 -2.37 -3.74 -18.29
N ILE A 90 -2.61 -4.16 -17.06
CA ILE A 90 -2.09 -5.39 -16.46
C ILE A 90 -3.27 -6.23 -15.94
N ASN A 91 -3.30 -7.51 -16.26
CA ASN A 91 -4.32 -8.43 -15.76
C ASN A 91 -3.92 -9.05 -14.41
N PHE A 92 -4.82 -9.82 -13.81
CA PHE A 92 -4.61 -10.45 -12.51
C PHE A 92 -3.38 -11.36 -12.48
N ASP A 93 -3.25 -12.26 -13.47
CA ASP A 93 -2.14 -13.23 -13.52
C ASP A 93 -0.78 -12.53 -13.66
N GLN A 94 -0.71 -11.49 -14.49
CA GLN A 94 0.48 -10.67 -14.65
C GLN A 94 0.83 -9.92 -13.35
N SER A 95 -0.19 -9.43 -12.62
CA SER A 95 0.01 -8.76 -11.34
C SER A 95 0.56 -9.73 -10.28
N VAL A 96 0.00 -10.93 -10.21
CA VAL A 96 0.49 -12.00 -9.32
C VAL A 96 1.93 -12.38 -9.67
N ALA A 97 2.23 -12.57 -10.95
CA ALA A 97 3.58 -12.92 -11.42
C ALA A 97 4.59 -11.82 -11.08
N ALA A 98 4.24 -10.54 -11.29
CA ALA A 98 5.12 -9.42 -10.99
C ALA A 98 5.42 -9.28 -9.49
N CYS A 99 4.47 -9.59 -8.61
CA CYS A 99 4.72 -9.64 -7.18
C CYS A 99 5.63 -10.81 -6.80
N LYS A 100 5.30 -12.03 -7.25
CA LYS A 100 6.06 -13.25 -6.93
C LYS A 100 7.50 -13.21 -7.43
N LYS A 101 7.75 -12.56 -8.56
CA LYS A 101 9.09 -12.45 -9.15
C LYS A 101 10.08 -11.68 -8.26
N LYS A 102 9.61 -10.95 -7.25
CA LYS A 102 10.45 -10.23 -6.28
C LYS A 102 11.10 -11.13 -5.22
N GLY A 103 10.73 -12.39 -5.17
CA GLY A 103 11.24 -13.36 -4.21
C GLY A 103 10.19 -13.84 -3.20
N ALA A 104 10.62 -14.65 -2.26
CA ALA A 104 9.73 -15.25 -1.26
C ALA A 104 9.06 -14.17 -0.39
N GLY A 105 7.78 -14.38 -0.06
CA GLY A 105 7.00 -13.48 0.78
C GLY A 105 6.35 -12.30 0.04
N TRP A 106 6.71 -12.04 -1.22
CA TRP A 106 6.06 -11.03 -2.01
C TRP A 106 4.82 -11.59 -2.73
N HIS A 107 3.69 -10.98 -2.52
CA HIS A 107 2.43 -11.41 -3.15
C HIS A 107 1.50 -10.22 -3.41
N LEU A 108 0.48 -10.43 -4.21
CA LEU A 108 -0.58 -9.44 -4.43
C LEU A 108 -1.35 -9.22 -3.13
N ASN A 109 -1.80 -7.99 -2.90
CA ASN A 109 -2.58 -7.67 -1.70
C ASN A 109 -3.87 -8.50 -1.64
N GLN A 110 -4.24 -8.91 -0.44
CA GLN A 110 -5.43 -9.73 -0.19
C GLN A 110 -6.61 -8.84 0.23
N THR A 111 -7.81 -9.24 -0.19
CA THR A 111 -9.06 -8.54 0.15
C THR A 111 -9.23 -8.35 1.67
N GLY A 112 -8.82 -9.32 2.46
CA GLY A 112 -8.93 -9.24 3.91
C GLY A 112 -8.03 -8.17 4.53
N ILE A 113 -6.80 -7.99 4.04
CA ILE A 113 -5.90 -6.92 4.49
C ILE A 113 -6.51 -5.56 4.13
N PHE A 114 -7.08 -5.45 2.92
CA PHE A 114 -7.77 -4.23 2.50
C PHE A 114 -8.98 -3.92 3.39
N ALA A 115 -9.78 -4.94 3.75
CA ALA A 115 -10.90 -4.79 4.68
C ALA A 115 -10.44 -4.34 6.07
N TYR A 116 -9.35 -4.92 6.60
CA TYR A 116 -8.76 -4.48 7.86
C TYR A 116 -8.34 -3.01 7.82
N LEU A 117 -7.62 -2.59 6.79
CA LEU A 117 -7.18 -1.19 6.65
C LEU A 117 -8.37 -0.22 6.60
N ASN A 118 -9.46 -0.62 5.97
CA ASN A 118 -10.70 0.15 5.95
C ASN A 118 -11.32 0.27 7.36
N LEU A 119 -11.45 -0.84 8.08
CA LEU A 119 -11.95 -0.82 9.47
C LEU A 119 -11.06 0.00 10.39
N LEU A 120 -9.75 -0.11 10.24
CA LEU A 120 -8.78 0.70 10.98
C LEU A 120 -8.97 2.20 10.68
N SER A 121 -9.12 2.56 9.41
CA SER A 121 -9.37 3.95 8.99
C SER A 121 -10.67 4.49 9.60
N GLN A 122 -11.74 3.69 9.62
CA GLN A 122 -13.00 4.07 10.26
C GLN A 122 -12.81 4.31 11.77
N LYS A 123 -12.10 3.41 12.45
CA LYS A 123 -11.80 3.56 13.89
C LYS A 123 -10.99 4.82 14.19
N MET A 124 -10.05 5.16 13.31
CA MET A 124 -9.22 6.36 13.40
C MET A 124 -9.95 7.66 12.98
N GLY A 125 -11.15 7.56 12.40
CA GLY A 125 -11.86 8.71 11.85
C GLY A 125 -11.26 9.27 10.57
N THR A 126 -10.44 8.49 9.87
CA THR A 126 -9.72 8.87 8.65
C THR A 126 -10.18 8.04 7.44
N VAL A 127 -11.50 7.96 7.25
CA VAL A 127 -12.06 7.18 6.13
C VAL A 127 -11.55 7.74 4.81
N PRO A 128 -10.87 6.92 3.99
CA PRO A 128 -10.33 7.40 2.72
C PRO A 128 -11.47 7.67 1.74
N HIS A 129 -11.41 8.81 1.08
CA HIS A 129 -12.32 9.14 0.01
C HIS A 129 -11.88 8.47 -1.29
N GLY A 130 -12.84 8.13 -2.15
CA GLY A 130 -12.56 7.49 -3.43
C GLY A 130 -12.00 8.46 -4.47
N ASN A 131 -11.66 7.91 -5.62
CA ASN A 131 -11.16 8.69 -6.77
C ASN A 131 -12.00 8.43 -8.04
N THR A 132 -13.25 8.03 -7.88
CA THR A 132 -14.12 7.57 -8.97
C THR A 132 -14.58 8.68 -9.92
N ASN A 133 -14.40 9.94 -9.55
CA ASN A 133 -14.77 11.09 -10.35
C ASN A 133 -13.53 11.88 -10.79
N TYR A 134 -12.81 11.37 -11.79
CA TYR A 134 -11.61 12.04 -12.36
C TYR A 134 -10.53 12.36 -11.31
N GLY A 135 -10.20 11.38 -10.47
CA GLY A 135 -9.21 11.53 -9.40
C GLY A 135 -9.72 12.26 -8.15
N LYS A 136 -11.03 12.37 -8.02
CA LYS A 136 -11.71 12.96 -6.85
C LYS A 136 -12.76 11.99 -6.31
N ASP A 137 -13.17 12.20 -5.09
CA ASP A 137 -14.41 11.65 -4.57
C ASP A 137 -15.61 12.45 -5.12
N TYR A 138 -16.70 11.75 -5.43
CA TYR A 138 -17.91 12.37 -5.95
C TYR A 138 -18.52 13.36 -4.96
N TYR A 139 -18.53 13.02 -3.68
CA TYR A 139 -19.11 13.88 -2.63
C TYR A 139 -18.15 14.92 -2.09
N HIS A 140 -16.84 14.80 -2.43
CA HIS A 140 -15.80 15.74 -2.02
C HIS A 140 -15.05 16.29 -3.23
N PRO A 141 -15.74 17.03 -4.14
CA PRO A 141 -15.17 17.44 -5.42
C PRO A 141 -14.04 18.46 -5.31
N TYR A 142 -13.85 19.05 -4.13
CA TYR A 142 -12.74 19.96 -3.81
C TYR A 142 -11.43 19.24 -3.46
N GLU A 143 -11.51 17.96 -3.11
CA GLU A 143 -10.33 17.14 -2.85
C GLU A 143 -9.70 16.66 -4.15
N ARG A 144 -8.42 16.42 -4.12
CA ARG A 144 -7.67 15.87 -5.26
C ARG A 144 -6.70 14.81 -4.79
N GLY A 145 -6.65 13.69 -5.49
CA GLY A 145 -5.60 12.70 -5.30
C GLY A 145 -4.24 13.27 -5.70
N THR A 146 -3.18 12.75 -5.09
CA THR A 146 -1.81 13.08 -5.47
C THR A 146 -1.50 12.53 -6.86
N MET A 147 -0.86 13.35 -7.67
CA MET A 147 -0.46 13.00 -9.03
C MET A 147 1.07 13.03 -9.15
N PRO A 148 1.67 12.13 -9.94
CA PRO A 148 3.07 12.25 -10.30
C PRO A 148 3.37 13.59 -10.96
N GLN A 149 4.58 14.08 -10.77
CA GLN A 149 5.00 15.34 -11.34
C GLN A 149 4.90 15.32 -12.88
N GLY A 150 4.31 16.35 -13.44
CA GLY A 150 4.14 16.49 -14.89
C GLY A 150 2.89 15.83 -15.46
N GLU A 151 2.12 15.09 -14.63
CA GLU A 151 0.89 14.45 -15.06
C GLU A 151 -0.34 15.31 -14.77
N THR A 152 -1.38 15.13 -15.58
CA THR A 152 -2.67 15.78 -15.36
C THR A 152 -3.62 14.83 -14.65
N GLN A 153 -4.59 15.39 -13.94
CA GLN A 153 -5.64 14.61 -13.28
C GLN A 153 -6.40 13.68 -14.25
N ARG A 154 -6.52 14.05 -15.51
CA ARG A 154 -7.13 13.21 -16.55
C ARG A 154 -6.37 11.92 -16.81
N THR A 155 -5.05 12.00 -16.82
CA THR A 155 -4.17 10.84 -17.04
C THR A 155 -4.31 9.81 -15.92
N LEU A 156 -4.62 10.25 -14.71
CA LEU A 156 -4.77 9.41 -13.53
C LEU A 156 -6.21 8.98 -13.23
N THR A 157 -7.15 9.25 -14.13
CA THR A 157 -8.55 8.82 -13.96
C THR A 157 -8.62 7.32 -13.75
N GLY A 158 -9.18 6.88 -12.63
CA GLY A 158 -9.28 5.48 -12.24
C GLY A 158 -7.98 4.85 -11.73
N SER A 159 -6.87 5.57 -11.75
CA SER A 159 -5.58 5.10 -11.25
C SER A 159 -4.98 6.00 -10.18
N GLY A 160 -5.71 7.01 -9.72
CA GLY A 160 -5.27 7.88 -8.64
C GLY A 160 -4.98 7.09 -7.37
N GLN A 161 -3.99 7.54 -6.60
CA GLN A 161 -3.66 6.91 -5.34
C GLN A 161 -4.78 7.16 -4.32
N PRO A 162 -5.14 6.18 -3.49
CA PRO A 162 -6.08 6.41 -2.41
C PRO A 162 -5.59 7.55 -1.51
N THR A 163 -6.44 8.50 -1.21
CA THR A 163 -6.10 9.68 -0.41
C THR A 163 -5.59 9.36 0.99
N TRP A 164 -6.00 8.23 1.55
CA TRP A 164 -5.56 7.81 2.88
C TRP A 164 -4.07 7.48 2.98
N TYR A 165 -3.37 7.22 1.87
CA TYR A 165 -1.92 7.09 1.87
C TYR A 165 -1.18 8.42 2.11
N HIS A 166 -1.86 9.53 1.94
CA HIS A 166 -1.30 10.87 2.06
C HIS A 166 -1.71 11.60 3.34
N ASN A 167 -2.74 11.09 4.02
CA ASN A 167 -3.25 11.72 5.26
C ASN A 167 -2.55 11.20 6.52
N HIS A 168 -1.49 10.44 6.39
CA HIS A 168 -0.70 9.90 7.48
C HIS A 168 0.71 10.52 7.57
N ASP A 169 0.86 11.70 7.01
CA ASP A 169 2.09 12.50 7.14
C ASP A 169 2.07 13.31 8.44
#